data_772cc775c15b683f67dfefb99b53be8a
#
_entry.id   772cc775c15b683f67dfefb99b53be8a
#
_cell.length_a   1.000
_cell.length_b   1.000
_cell.length_c   1.000
_cell.angle_alpha   90.00
_cell.angle_beta   90.00
_cell.angle_gamma   90.00
#
_symmetry.space_group_name_H-M   'P 1'
#
loop_
_entity.id
_entity.type
_entity.pdbx_description
1 polymer ?
#
loop_
_entity_poly.entity_id
_entity_poly.type
_entity_poly.pdbx_seq_one_letter_code
_entity_poly.pdbx_strand_id
1 'polypeptide(L)'
;MVDIVNEYDLVVDDEARMRKLIKDFLVAKGYSILEAEDGEKALDVFEQNAGKIRLIILDVMMPKLDGWSVLRQIRQTSQVPIIMLTARGEEQDELFGFELGVDEYISKPFS
;
A
#
# COMPACT_ATOMS: atom_id res chain seq x y z
N MET A 1 19.35 9.64 -24.64
CA MET A 1 18.57 8.49 -24.23
C MET A 1 17.58 8.89 -23.16
N VAL A 2 16.38 8.41 -23.27
CA VAL A 2 15.37 8.73 -22.30
C VAL A 2 15.39 7.66 -21.21
N ASP A 3 15.63 8.09 -19.99
CA ASP A 3 15.48 7.20 -18.86
C ASP A 3 14.01 7.05 -18.57
N ILE A 4 13.50 5.87 -18.76
CA ILE A 4 12.14 5.58 -18.37
C ILE A 4 12.18 5.30 -16.88
N VAL A 5 11.80 6.30 -16.10
CA VAL A 5 11.68 6.13 -14.67
C VAL A 5 10.35 5.43 -14.45
N ASN A 6 10.41 4.13 -14.21
CA ASN A 6 9.22 3.35 -13.88
C ASN A 6 9.04 3.44 -12.36
N GLU A 7 8.28 4.43 -11.94
CA GLU A 7 7.90 4.56 -10.54
C GLU A 7 6.43 4.23 -10.42
N TYR A 8 6.11 3.31 -9.54
CA TYR A 8 4.76 2.83 -9.36
C TYR A 8 4.27 3.09 -7.94
N ASP A 9 2.97 3.34 -7.84
CA ASP A 9 2.26 3.28 -6.57
C ASP A 9 1.63 1.89 -6.49
N LEU A 10 1.90 1.16 -5.44
CA LEU A 10 1.32 -0.16 -5.22
C LEU A 10 0.08 -0.01 -4.33
N VAL A 11 -1.07 -0.42 -4.84
CA VAL A 11 -2.34 -0.36 -4.10
C VAL A 11 -2.73 -1.77 -3.69
N VAL A 12 -2.83 -1.98 -2.38
CA VAL A 12 -3.11 -3.29 -1.77
C VAL A 12 -4.42 -3.22 -1.00
N ASP A 13 -5.45 -3.90 -1.47
CA ASP A 13 -6.74 -3.96 -0.82
C ASP A 13 -7.48 -5.20 -1.35
N ASP A 14 -8.11 -5.97 -0.47
CA ASP A 14 -8.85 -7.16 -0.87
C ASP A 14 -10.20 -6.83 -1.52
N GLU A 15 -10.69 -5.60 -1.35
CA GLU A 15 -11.91 -5.15 -2.00
C GLU A 15 -11.62 -4.57 -3.38
N ALA A 16 -12.08 -5.25 -4.42
CA ALA A 16 -11.85 -4.82 -5.81
C ALA A 16 -12.38 -3.40 -6.06
N ARG A 17 -13.51 -3.05 -5.46
CA ARG A 17 -14.11 -1.72 -5.65
C ARG A 17 -13.24 -0.62 -5.06
N MET A 18 -12.69 -0.85 -3.89
CA MET A 18 -11.80 0.11 -3.24
C MET A 18 -10.51 0.26 -4.02
N ARG A 19 -9.91 -0.87 -4.46
CA ARG A 19 -8.71 -0.83 -5.29
C ARG A 19 -8.94 0.00 -6.55
N LYS A 20 -10.08 -0.23 -7.20
CA LYS A 20 -10.42 0.48 -8.42
C LYS A 20 -10.59 1.98 -8.18
N LEU A 21 -11.25 2.34 -7.09
CA LEU A 21 -11.45 3.74 -6.72
C LEU A 21 -10.11 4.45 -6.54
N ILE A 22 -9.23 3.86 -5.77
CA ILE A 22 -7.91 4.45 -5.51
C ILE A 22 -7.09 4.51 -6.80
N LYS A 23 -7.10 3.42 -7.56
CA LYS A 23 -6.38 3.36 -8.83
C LYS A 23 -6.85 4.45 -9.79
N ASP A 24 -8.16 4.55 -10.00
CA ASP A 24 -8.71 5.53 -10.93
C ASP A 24 -8.33 6.96 -10.53
N PHE A 25 -8.40 7.24 -9.23
CA PHE A 25 -8.02 8.56 -8.72
C PHE A 25 -6.55 8.87 -9.02
N LEU A 26 -5.66 7.93 -8.73
CA LEU A 26 -4.22 8.14 -8.90
C LEU A 26 -3.82 8.17 -10.38
N VAL A 27 -4.43 7.32 -11.19
CA VAL A 27 -4.18 7.32 -12.64
C VAL A 27 -4.60 8.67 -13.25
N ALA A 28 -5.72 9.22 -12.79
CA ALA A 28 -6.17 10.54 -13.24
C ALA A 28 -5.18 11.65 -12.89
N LYS A 29 -4.37 11.44 -11.85
CA LYS A 29 -3.32 12.38 -11.44
C LYS A 29 -1.99 12.13 -12.14
N GLY A 30 -1.91 11.14 -12.99
CA GLY A 30 -0.72 10.85 -13.77
C GLY A 30 0.20 9.79 -13.19
N TYR A 31 -0.24 9.05 -12.17
CA TYR A 31 0.58 8.02 -11.55
C TYR A 31 0.36 6.66 -12.20
N SER A 32 1.41 5.84 -12.21
CA SER A 32 1.34 4.47 -12.68
C SER A 32 1.10 3.54 -11.49
N ILE A 33 0.15 2.63 -11.63
CA ILE A 33 -0.36 1.83 -10.52
C ILE A 33 -0.10 0.35 -10.73
N LEU A 34 0.38 -0.31 -9.67
CA LEU A 34 0.37 -1.76 -9.55
C LEU A 34 -0.65 -2.11 -8.48
N GLU A 35 -1.25 -3.28 -8.59
CA GLU A 35 -2.30 -3.70 -7.67
C GLU A 35 -1.97 -5.06 -7.06
N ALA A 36 -2.44 -5.27 -5.83
CA ALA A 36 -2.41 -6.56 -5.18
C ALA A 36 -3.70 -6.74 -4.39
N GLU A 37 -4.27 -7.92 -4.45
CA GLU A 37 -5.55 -8.23 -3.81
C GLU A 37 -5.42 -8.81 -2.41
N ASP A 38 -4.21 -9.16 -2.00
CA ASP A 38 -3.94 -9.68 -0.67
C ASP A 38 -2.46 -9.42 -0.30
N GLY A 39 -2.11 -9.76 0.93
CA GLY A 39 -0.77 -9.49 1.43
C GLY A 39 0.33 -10.34 0.78
N GLU A 40 0.03 -11.58 0.44
CA GLU A 40 1.00 -12.44 -0.24
C GLU A 40 1.31 -11.89 -1.62
N LYS A 41 0.27 -11.50 -2.35
CA LYS A 41 0.42 -10.90 -3.66
C LYS A 41 1.17 -9.57 -3.58
N ALA A 42 0.89 -8.79 -2.54
CA ALA A 42 1.59 -7.52 -2.33
C ALA A 42 3.10 -7.72 -2.20
N LEU A 43 3.51 -8.72 -1.42
CA LEU A 43 4.94 -9.02 -1.25
C LEU A 43 5.56 -9.49 -2.56
N ASP A 44 4.85 -10.32 -3.33
CA ASP A 44 5.33 -10.78 -4.63
C ASP A 44 5.52 -9.60 -5.59
N VAL A 45 4.53 -8.73 -5.69
CA VAL A 45 4.60 -7.56 -6.56
C VAL A 45 5.71 -6.62 -6.13
N PHE A 46 5.84 -6.40 -4.83
CA PHE A 46 6.89 -5.54 -4.30
C PHE A 46 8.27 -6.09 -4.63
N GLU A 47 8.48 -7.38 -4.44
CA GLU A 47 9.76 -8.02 -4.70
C GLU A 47 10.11 -7.99 -6.20
N GLN A 48 9.14 -8.26 -7.05
CA GLN A 48 9.34 -8.25 -8.50
C GLN A 48 9.64 -6.85 -9.05
N ASN A 49 9.26 -5.82 -8.32
CA ASN A 49 9.43 -4.44 -8.74
C ASN A 49 10.28 -3.64 -7.75
N ALA A 50 11.19 -4.31 -7.07
CA ALA A 50 12.05 -3.67 -6.09
C ALA A 50 12.80 -2.47 -6.69
N GLY A 51 12.79 -1.36 -5.99
CA GLY A 51 13.41 -0.13 -6.47
C GLY A 51 12.54 0.69 -7.43
N LYS A 52 11.40 0.15 -7.86
CA LYS A 52 10.49 0.85 -8.78
C LYS A 52 9.20 1.29 -8.10
N ILE A 53 8.97 0.87 -6.87
CA ILE A 53 7.78 1.26 -6.12
C ILE A 53 8.15 2.42 -5.21
N ARG A 54 7.46 3.54 -5.38
CA ARG A 54 7.75 4.77 -4.62
C ARG A 54 6.76 5.01 -3.49
N LEU A 55 5.64 4.30 -3.47
CA LEU A 55 4.58 4.46 -2.47
C LEU A 55 3.76 3.18 -2.42
N ILE A 56 3.38 2.77 -1.22
CA ILE A 56 2.46 1.65 -1.03
C ILE A 56 1.26 2.16 -0.26
N ILE A 57 0.07 1.90 -0.78
CA ILE A 57 -1.20 2.15 -0.08
C ILE A 57 -1.71 0.77 0.33
N LEU A 58 -1.80 0.53 1.61
CA LEU A 58 -1.92 -0.80 2.17
C LEU A 58 -3.09 -0.91 3.15
N ASP A 59 -4.04 -1.77 2.83
CA ASP A 59 -5.16 -2.05 3.73
C ASP A 59 -4.68 -2.87 4.92
N VAL A 60 -5.16 -2.54 6.11
CA VAL A 60 -4.81 -3.25 7.34
C VAL A 60 -5.49 -4.61 7.38
N MET A 61 -6.80 -4.65 7.12
CA MET A 61 -7.61 -5.86 7.28
C MET A 61 -7.76 -6.61 5.97
N MET A 62 -6.97 -7.66 5.82
CA MET A 62 -7.01 -8.52 4.63
C MET A 62 -6.91 -9.98 5.03
N PRO A 63 -7.51 -10.89 4.23
CA PRO A 63 -7.34 -12.31 4.48
C PRO A 63 -5.90 -12.74 4.18
N LYS A 64 -5.53 -13.92 4.63
CA LYS A 64 -4.22 -14.58 4.46
C LYS A 64 -3.12 -13.86 5.24
N LEU A 65 -2.71 -12.69 4.80
CA LEU A 65 -1.65 -11.92 5.42
C LEU A 65 -2.13 -10.48 5.56
N ASP A 66 -2.28 -10.02 6.79
CA ASP A 66 -2.78 -8.67 7.04
C ASP A 66 -1.74 -7.58 6.73
N GLY A 67 -2.21 -6.33 6.75
CA GLY A 67 -1.36 -5.21 6.40
C GLY A 67 -0.17 -5.01 7.34
N TRP A 68 -0.35 -5.30 8.64
CA TRP A 68 0.75 -5.17 9.60
C TRP A 68 1.88 -6.14 9.27
N SER A 69 1.54 -7.37 8.91
CA SER A 69 2.52 -8.39 8.54
C SER A 69 3.25 -8.02 7.26
N VAL A 70 2.54 -7.48 6.27
CA VAL A 70 3.14 -6.98 5.04
C VAL A 70 4.13 -5.85 5.36
N LEU A 71 3.70 -4.90 6.17
CA LEU A 71 4.53 -3.77 6.58
C LEU A 71 5.84 -4.24 7.22
N ARG A 72 5.75 -5.18 8.17
CA ARG A 72 6.94 -5.68 8.86
C ARG A 72 7.94 -6.30 7.87
N GLN A 73 7.43 -7.09 6.94
CA GLN A 73 8.31 -7.75 5.97
C GLN A 73 8.94 -6.74 5.01
N ILE A 74 8.19 -5.77 4.55
CA ILE A 74 8.74 -4.73 3.68
C ILE A 74 9.81 -3.92 4.41
N ARG A 75 9.57 -3.59 5.68
CA ARG A 75 10.51 -2.79 6.47
C ARG A 75 11.82 -3.50 6.77
N GLN A 76 11.90 -4.81 6.58
CA GLN A 76 13.17 -5.52 6.71
C GLN A 76 14.18 -5.11 5.63
N THR A 77 13.70 -4.66 4.47
CA THR A 77 14.56 -4.37 3.33
C THR A 77 14.35 -2.99 2.71
N SER A 78 13.32 -2.24 3.13
CA SER A 78 12.96 -0.99 2.44
C SER A 78 12.34 0.02 3.37
N GLN A 79 12.60 1.28 3.10
CA GLN A 79 11.98 2.43 3.76
C GLN A 79 10.99 3.13 2.83
N VAL A 80 10.45 2.42 1.86
CA VAL A 80 9.47 2.98 0.93
C VAL A 80 8.29 3.58 1.72
N PRO A 81 7.80 4.76 1.34
CA PRO A 81 6.64 5.36 2.01
C PRO A 81 5.43 4.43 1.97
N ILE A 82 4.77 4.27 3.10
CA ILE A 82 3.58 3.41 3.24
C ILE A 82 2.46 4.20 3.91
N ILE A 83 1.31 4.21 3.25
CA ILE A 83 0.07 4.76 3.80
C ILE A 83 -0.83 3.59 4.14
N MET A 84 -1.27 3.51 5.39
CA MET A 84 -2.18 2.45 5.83
C MET A 84 -3.63 2.91 5.69
N LEU A 85 -4.46 2.03 5.15
CA LEU A 85 -5.91 2.23 5.10
C LEU A 85 -6.52 1.47 6.28
N THR A 86 -7.19 2.18 7.17
CA THR A 86 -7.78 1.58 8.36
C THR A 86 -9.29 1.68 8.33
N ALA A 87 -9.97 0.74 8.96
CA ALA A 87 -11.40 0.84 9.15
C ALA A 87 -11.69 1.90 10.20
N ARG A 88 -12.86 2.53 10.07
CA ARG A 88 -13.31 3.50 11.06
C ARG A 88 -13.37 2.86 12.44
N GLY A 89 -12.78 3.50 13.42
CA GLY A 89 -12.76 2.99 14.79
C GLY A 89 -11.49 2.25 15.19
N GLU A 90 -10.54 2.13 14.27
CA GLU A 90 -9.28 1.44 14.54
C GLU A 90 -8.12 2.40 14.81
N GLU A 91 -8.43 3.63 15.21
CA GLU A 91 -7.44 4.67 15.44
C GLU A 91 -6.45 4.32 16.56
N GLN A 92 -6.84 3.45 17.49
CA GLN A 92 -5.95 3.01 18.57
C GLN A 92 -4.73 2.26 18.01
N ASP A 93 -4.81 1.73 16.80
CA ASP A 93 -3.69 1.03 16.19
C ASP A 93 -2.67 1.96 15.54
N GLU A 94 -2.99 3.23 15.40
CA GLU A 94 -2.10 4.20 14.75
C GLU A 94 -0.74 4.32 15.44
N LEU A 95 -0.74 4.38 16.77
CA LEU A 95 0.49 4.50 17.53
C LEU A 95 1.41 3.31 17.29
N PHE A 96 0.84 2.11 17.29
CA PHE A 96 1.58 0.89 17.00
C PHE A 96 2.15 0.90 15.59
N GLY A 97 1.35 1.37 14.62
CA GLY A 97 1.78 1.46 13.24
C GLY A 97 2.93 2.43 13.02
N PHE A 98 2.91 3.58 13.70
CA PHE A 98 4.01 4.52 13.61
C PHE A 98 5.30 3.94 14.17
N GLU A 99 5.21 3.14 15.21
CA GLU A 99 6.38 2.43 15.75
C GLU A 99 6.92 1.42 14.73
N LEU A 100 6.07 0.84 13.90
CA LEU A 100 6.48 -0.07 12.84
C LEU A 100 6.93 0.63 11.56
N GLY A 101 6.85 1.95 11.52
CA GLY A 101 7.35 2.74 10.40
C GLY A 101 6.33 3.07 9.33
N VAL A 102 5.06 3.22 9.70
CA VAL A 102 4.02 3.72 8.79
C VAL A 102 4.17 5.23 8.67
N ASP A 103 4.03 5.75 7.46
CA ASP A 103 4.19 7.18 7.20
C ASP A 103 2.88 7.95 7.37
N GLU A 104 1.74 7.32 7.12
CA GLU A 104 0.45 8.00 7.19
C GLU A 104 -0.68 6.99 7.32
N TYR A 105 -1.81 7.45 7.88
CA TYR A 105 -3.04 6.67 7.99
C TYR A 105 -4.19 7.39 7.32
N ILE A 106 -5.05 6.64 6.66
CA ILE A 106 -6.30 7.15 6.10
C ILE A 106 -7.40 6.21 6.52
N SER A 107 -8.45 6.75 7.14
CA SER A 107 -9.61 5.95 7.57
C SER A 107 -10.57 5.74 6.42
N LYS A 108 -11.06 4.52 6.28
CA LYS A 108 -12.16 4.18 5.38
C LYS A 108 -13.50 4.46 6.08
N PRO A 109 -14.57 4.72 5.35
CA PRO A 109 -14.62 5.04 3.93
C PRO A 109 -14.22 6.48 3.66
N PHE A 110 -13.74 6.74 2.45
CA PHE A 110 -13.44 8.09 2.03
C PHE A 110 -14.15 8.37 0.70
N SER A 111 -14.43 9.63 0.46
CA SER A 111 -15.15 10.04 -0.73
C SER A 111 -14.26 10.87 -1.67
#